data_801ce344087bdd67a8da785d9ba62b3c
#
_entry.id   801ce344087bdd67a8da785d9ba62b3c
#
_cell.length_a   1.000
_cell.length_b   1.000
_cell.length_c   1.000
_cell.angle_alpha   90.00
_cell.angle_beta   90.00
_cell.angle_gamma   90.00
#
_symmetry.space_group_name_H-M   'P 1'
#
loop_
_entity.id
_entity.type
_entity.pdbx_description
1 polymer ?
#
loop_
_entity_poly.entity_id
_entity_poly.type
_entity_poly.pdbx_seq_one_letter_code
_entity_poly.pdbx_strand_id
1 'polypeptide(L)'
;MTPVVGDDRIHVTAATLSVVNAVVADHWRHPADVADTLEVLGILGVLNAAGAHNALDQVREELFQVRYFLAHNREVRVRLSDTSKGNSHERGDIATKLFGERISVWTMRLVRRAVGRSNHGRLLHNLRRYAQWAATMQDRLFVTVATASPMSDAQVERLRTILTKRYGTPVDLAISVDPELIGGFRLRAGMTAIDASLASRISAARDAIAS
;
A
#
# COMPACT_ATOMS: atom_id res chain seq x y z
N MET A 1 -8.37 17.66 30.54
CA MET A 1 -8.64 17.07 29.22
C MET A 1 -9.77 16.08 29.41
N THR A 2 -10.97 16.39 28.92
CA THR A 2 -12.18 15.57 29.06
C THR A 2 -12.07 14.34 28.17
N PRO A 3 -12.41 13.13 28.63
CA PRO A 3 -12.37 11.94 27.79
C PRO A 3 -13.43 12.07 26.69
N VAL A 4 -13.02 11.79 25.45
CA VAL A 4 -13.96 11.66 24.30
C VAL A 4 -14.71 10.34 24.46
N VAL A 5 -15.69 10.34 25.34
CA VAL A 5 -16.65 9.24 25.49
C VAL A 5 -18.03 9.85 25.31
N GLY A 6 -18.70 9.52 24.22
CA GLY A 6 -20.06 9.95 24.05
C GLY A 6 -20.65 9.95 22.64
N ASP A 7 -20.20 9.06 21.73
CA ASP A 7 -21.03 8.72 20.58
C ASP A 7 -21.41 7.23 20.67
N ASP A 8 -22.64 6.94 21.04
CA ASP A 8 -23.21 5.58 21.19
C ASP A 8 -23.17 4.73 19.91
N ARG A 9 -22.59 5.27 18.83
CA ARG A 9 -22.45 4.61 17.52
C ARG A 9 -21.11 3.89 17.32
N ILE A 10 -20.17 4.03 18.26
CA ILE A 10 -18.86 3.39 18.14
C ILE A 10 -18.67 2.38 19.27
N HIS A 11 -18.97 1.12 18.99
CA HIS A 11 -18.62 0.02 19.90
C HIS A 11 -17.12 -0.20 19.88
N VAL A 12 -16.42 0.36 20.86
CA VAL A 12 -14.97 0.20 21.03
C VAL A 12 -14.74 -0.90 22.06
N THR A 13 -13.97 -1.92 21.71
CA THR A 13 -13.60 -2.98 22.66
C THR A 13 -12.68 -2.44 23.76
N ALA A 14 -12.69 -3.08 24.95
CA ALA A 14 -11.80 -2.72 26.06
C ALA A 14 -10.31 -2.73 25.64
N ALA A 15 -9.91 -3.68 24.78
CA ALA A 15 -8.57 -3.73 24.22
C ALA A 15 -8.24 -2.51 23.35
N THR A 16 -9.18 -2.08 22.50
CA THR A 16 -9.00 -0.88 21.67
C THR A 16 -8.89 0.39 22.52
N LEU A 17 -9.73 0.51 23.56
CA LEU A 17 -9.65 1.64 24.50
C LEU A 17 -8.32 1.67 25.23
N SER A 18 -7.81 0.52 25.66
CA SER A 18 -6.49 0.41 26.30
C SER A 18 -5.35 0.92 25.40
N VAL A 19 -5.35 0.53 24.12
CA VAL A 19 -4.37 0.99 23.14
C VAL A 19 -4.49 2.49 22.89
N VAL A 20 -5.71 3.01 22.68
CA VAL A 20 -5.95 4.45 22.46
C VAL A 20 -5.49 5.26 23.66
N ASN A 21 -5.82 4.82 24.89
CA ASN A 21 -5.42 5.51 26.11
C ASN A 21 -3.89 5.51 26.28
N ALA A 22 -3.21 4.40 25.97
CA ALA A 22 -1.75 4.32 26.02
C ALA A 22 -1.11 5.31 25.02
N VAL A 23 -1.61 5.40 23.80
CA VAL A 23 -1.13 6.33 22.79
C VAL A 23 -1.36 7.79 23.22
N VAL A 24 -2.55 8.11 23.74
CA VAL A 24 -2.88 9.50 24.17
C VAL A 24 -2.10 9.93 25.42
N ALA A 25 -1.74 8.97 26.28
CA ALA A 25 -0.97 9.24 27.51
C ALA A 25 0.53 9.46 27.27
N ASP A 26 1.04 9.12 26.09
CA ASP A 26 2.46 9.28 25.76
C ASP A 26 2.84 10.74 25.43
N HIS A 27 4.14 11.05 25.46
CA HIS A 27 4.65 12.39 25.18
C HIS A 27 4.89 12.58 23.68
N TRP A 28 4.04 13.39 23.05
CA TRP A 28 4.09 13.69 21.60
C TRP A 28 4.68 15.09 21.36
N ARG A 29 5.53 15.21 20.36
CA ARG A 29 6.08 16.52 19.94
C ARG A 29 5.02 17.40 19.30
N HIS A 30 4.11 16.78 18.51
CA HIS A 30 3.01 17.48 17.86
C HIS A 30 1.69 16.71 18.04
N PRO A 31 0.55 17.39 18.23
CA PRO A 31 -0.76 16.75 18.33
C PRO A 31 -1.14 15.92 17.06
N ALA A 32 -0.58 16.27 15.89
CA ALA A 32 -0.78 15.54 14.65
C ALA A 32 -0.19 14.11 14.71
N ASP A 33 0.91 13.92 15.46
CA ASP A 33 1.59 12.64 15.59
C ASP A 33 0.68 11.58 16.24
N VAL A 34 -0.19 12.01 17.17
CA VAL A 34 -1.18 11.13 17.81
C VAL A 34 -2.17 10.57 16.77
N ALA A 35 -2.69 11.45 15.92
CA ALA A 35 -3.66 11.04 14.88
C ALA A 35 -3.03 10.10 13.86
N ASP A 36 -1.79 10.38 13.46
CA ASP A 36 -1.04 9.54 12.52
C ASP A 36 -0.69 8.19 13.13
N THR A 37 -0.31 8.15 14.41
CA THR A 37 -0.04 6.89 15.12
C THR A 37 -1.30 6.03 15.27
N LEU A 38 -2.43 6.63 15.66
CA LEU A 38 -3.71 5.92 15.74
C LEU A 38 -4.14 5.40 14.37
N GLU A 39 -3.85 6.13 13.30
CA GLU A 39 -4.09 5.66 11.93
C GLU A 39 -3.27 4.41 11.60
N VAL A 40 -1.97 4.45 11.87
CA VAL A 40 -1.07 3.30 11.66
C VAL A 40 -1.55 2.10 12.47
N LEU A 41 -1.85 2.28 13.74
CA LEU A 41 -2.36 1.20 14.61
C LEU A 41 -3.69 0.63 14.10
N GLY A 42 -4.59 1.49 13.61
CA GLY A 42 -5.84 1.03 13.00
C GLY A 42 -5.63 0.16 11.77
N ILE A 43 -4.67 0.53 10.90
CA ILE A 43 -4.32 -0.26 9.71
C ILE A 43 -3.67 -1.59 10.13
N LEU A 44 -2.71 -1.56 11.05
CA LEU A 44 -2.07 -2.76 11.57
C LEU A 44 -3.06 -3.70 12.27
N GLY A 45 -4.06 -3.13 12.98
CA GLY A 45 -5.15 -3.88 13.59
C GLY A 45 -6.00 -4.65 12.56
N VAL A 46 -6.34 -4.01 11.43
CA VAL A 46 -7.04 -4.67 10.32
C VAL A 46 -6.20 -5.78 9.71
N LEU A 47 -4.90 -5.52 9.47
CA LEU A 47 -3.98 -6.51 8.92
C LEU A 47 -3.76 -7.69 9.89
N ASN A 48 -3.61 -7.41 11.19
CA ASN A 48 -3.48 -8.46 12.20
C ASN A 48 -4.74 -9.34 12.27
N ALA A 49 -5.92 -8.73 12.23
CA ALA A 49 -7.17 -9.48 12.18
C ALA A 49 -7.29 -10.32 10.90
N ALA A 50 -6.87 -9.81 9.74
CA ALA A 50 -6.78 -10.57 8.50
C ALA A 50 -5.78 -11.74 8.62
N GLY A 51 -4.64 -11.51 9.28
CA GLY A 51 -3.64 -12.55 9.57
C GLY A 51 -4.20 -13.69 10.43
N ALA A 52 -4.96 -13.37 11.46
CA ALA A 52 -5.62 -14.37 12.31
C ALA A 52 -6.63 -15.25 11.54
N HIS A 53 -7.10 -14.78 10.39
CA HIS A 53 -8.00 -15.53 9.48
C HIS A 53 -7.27 -16.09 8.25
N ASN A 54 -5.95 -16.08 8.22
CA ASN A 54 -5.12 -16.49 7.08
C ASN A 54 -5.45 -15.74 5.76
N ALA A 55 -5.91 -14.50 5.87
CA ALA A 55 -6.38 -13.69 4.74
C ALA A 55 -5.37 -12.64 4.28
N LEU A 56 -4.15 -12.59 4.83
CA LEU A 56 -3.15 -11.57 4.47
C LEU A 56 -2.73 -11.63 3.00
N ASP A 57 -2.57 -12.84 2.44
CA ASP A 57 -2.27 -13.01 1.02
C ASP A 57 -3.38 -12.47 0.14
N GLN A 58 -4.62 -12.78 0.48
CA GLN A 58 -5.79 -12.26 -0.22
C GLN A 58 -5.85 -10.73 -0.14
N VAL A 59 -5.67 -10.16 1.04
CA VAL A 59 -5.67 -8.70 1.25
C VAL A 59 -4.59 -8.04 0.41
N ARG A 60 -3.40 -8.60 0.38
CA ARG A 60 -2.28 -8.07 -0.40
C ARG A 60 -2.59 -8.07 -1.90
N GLU A 61 -3.07 -9.19 -2.43
CA GLU A 61 -3.43 -9.33 -3.83
C GLU A 61 -4.55 -8.37 -4.23
N GLU A 62 -5.60 -8.29 -3.43
CA GLU A 62 -6.74 -7.39 -3.66
C GLU A 62 -6.31 -5.92 -3.61
N LEU A 63 -5.45 -5.51 -2.66
CA LEU A 63 -4.88 -4.16 -2.61
C LEU A 63 -4.07 -3.84 -3.87
N PHE A 64 -3.33 -4.83 -4.39
CA PHE A 64 -2.59 -4.67 -5.62
C PHE A 64 -3.53 -4.49 -6.82
N GLN A 65 -4.57 -5.30 -6.94
CA GLN A 65 -5.57 -5.21 -8.02
C GLN A 65 -6.31 -3.87 -7.98
N VAL A 66 -6.76 -3.42 -6.81
CA VAL A 66 -7.39 -2.10 -6.64
C VAL A 66 -6.42 -0.98 -7.04
N ARG A 67 -5.17 -1.06 -6.60
CA ARG A 67 -4.15 -0.07 -6.97
C ARG A 67 -3.89 -0.06 -8.49
N TYR A 68 -3.78 -1.23 -9.10
CA TYR A 68 -3.58 -1.38 -10.54
C TYR A 68 -4.75 -0.78 -11.32
N PHE A 69 -5.98 -1.12 -10.94
CA PHE A 69 -7.18 -0.55 -11.54
C PHE A 69 -7.18 0.99 -11.45
N LEU A 70 -6.90 1.55 -10.26
CA LEU A 70 -6.87 3.00 -10.06
C LEU A 70 -5.70 3.70 -10.78
N ALA A 71 -4.60 3.01 -11.00
CA ALA A 71 -3.49 3.53 -11.80
C ALA A 71 -3.89 3.74 -13.26
N HIS A 72 -4.66 2.81 -13.83
CA HIS A 72 -5.11 2.84 -15.23
C HIS A 72 -6.44 3.59 -15.44
N ASN A 73 -7.17 3.92 -14.37
CA ASN A 73 -8.45 4.65 -14.45
C ASN A 73 -8.34 6.01 -13.75
N ARG A 74 -7.75 6.98 -14.44
CA ARG A 74 -7.46 8.30 -13.89
C ARG A 74 -8.70 9.02 -13.35
N GLU A 75 -9.83 8.96 -14.06
CA GLU A 75 -11.08 9.63 -13.65
C GLU A 75 -11.59 9.09 -12.31
N VAL A 76 -11.64 7.76 -12.16
CA VAL A 76 -12.05 7.10 -10.92
C VAL A 76 -11.10 7.47 -9.79
N ARG A 77 -9.79 7.42 -10.06
CA ARG A 77 -8.77 7.80 -9.09
C ARG A 77 -8.92 9.24 -8.61
N VAL A 78 -9.11 10.19 -9.53
CA VAL A 78 -9.33 11.61 -9.20
C VAL A 78 -10.58 11.76 -8.34
N ARG A 79 -11.70 11.14 -8.74
CA ARG A 79 -12.96 11.22 -7.99
C ARG A 79 -12.85 10.66 -6.56
N LEU A 80 -12.09 9.59 -6.35
CA LEU A 80 -11.87 9.00 -5.03
C LEU A 80 -10.84 9.77 -4.18
N SER A 81 -10.01 10.62 -4.78
CA SER A 81 -8.98 11.41 -4.09
C SER A 81 -9.25 12.90 -4.07
N ASP A 82 -10.35 13.36 -4.66
CA ASP A 82 -10.72 14.78 -4.66
C ASP A 82 -11.35 15.16 -3.31
N THR A 83 -10.56 15.84 -2.49
CA THR A 83 -11.01 16.32 -1.17
C THR A 83 -11.84 17.61 -1.26
N SER A 84 -11.90 18.26 -2.42
CA SER A 84 -12.73 19.46 -2.64
C SER A 84 -14.19 19.10 -2.91
N LYS A 85 -14.48 17.86 -3.29
CA LYS A 85 -15.82 17.38 -3.65
C LYS A 85 -16.24 16.26 -2.70
N GLY A 86 -17.20 16.57 -1.83
CA GLY A 86 -17.75 15.63 -0.87
C GLY A 86 -16.83 15.33 0.31
N ASN A 87 -17.40 14.69 1.30
CA ASN A 87 -16.68 14.28 2.51
C ASN A 87 -15.99 12.92 2.34
N SER A 88 -15.17 12.53 3.31
CA SER A 88 -14.44 11.25 3.30
C SER A 88 -15.38 10.04 3.30
N HIS A 89 -16.58 10.19 3.86
CA HIS A 89 -17.59 9.12 3.95
C HIS A 89 -18.17 8.83 2.57
N GLU A 90 -18.59 9.87 1.84
CA GLU A 90 -19.12 9.75 0.48
C GLU A 90 -18.11 9.11 -0.48
N ARG A 91 -16.85 9.50 -0.41
CA ARG A 91 -15.79 8.86 -1.20
C ARG A 91 -15.61 7.40 -0.84
N GLY A 92 -15.71 7.06 0.46
CA GLY A 92 -15.69 5.69 0.96
C GLY A 92 -16.87 4.86 0.42
N ASP A 93 -18.05 5.46 0.31
CA ASP A 93 -19.25 4.79 -0.23
C ASP A 93 -19.14 4.55 -1.74
N ILE A 94 -18.56 5.51 -2.49
CA ILE A 94 -18.23 5.31 -3.91
C ILE A 94 -17.25 4.13 -4.06
N ALA A 95 -16.21 4.07 -3.23
CA ALA A 95 -15.27 2.95 -3.25
C ALA A 95 -15.96 1.61 -2.94
N THR A 96 -16.92 1.60 -1.97
CA THR A 96 -17.68 0.41 -1.62
C THR A 96 -18.57 -0.05 -2.79
N LYS A 97 -19.21 0.86 -3.50
CA LYS A 97 -20.02 0.54 -4.69
C LYS A 97 -19.18 -0.03 -5.84
N LEU A 98 -17.93 0.43 -5.99
CA LEU A 98 -17.03 -0.02 -7.06
C LEU A 98 -16.39 -1.38 -6.77
N PHE A 99 -16.00 -1.63 -5.54
CA PHE A 99 -15.13 -2.76 -5.18
C PHE A 99 -15.78 -3.75 -4.19
N GLY A 100 -16.89 -3.40 -3.51
CA GLY A 100 -17.41 -4.14 -2.36
C GLY A 100 -17.75 -5.61 -2.63
N GLU A 101 -18.19 -5.94 -3.84
CA GLU A 101 -18.50 -7.31 -4.25
C GLU A 101 -17.28 -8.11 -4.75
N ARG A 102 -16.13 -7.44 -4.92
CA ARG A 102 -14.94 -7.99 -5.57
C ARG A 102 -13.74 -8.18 -4.65
N ILE A 103 -13.79 -7.59 -3.48
CA ILE A 103 -12.71 -7.64 -2.50
C ILE A 103 -13.25 -8.00 -1.12
N SER A 104 -12.39 -8.56 -0.28
CA SER A 104 -12.70 -8.95 1.08
C SER A 104 -13.07 -7.75 1.96
N VAL A 105 -13.77 -8.03 3.06
CA VAL A 105 -14.11 -7.02 4.07
C VAL A 105 -12.87 -6.32 4.66
N TRP A 106 -11.77 -7.05 4.78
CA TRP A 106 -10.49 -6.53 5.28
C TRP A 106 -9.89 -5.50 4.32
N THR A 107 -9.80 -5.87 3.05
CA THR A 107 -9.31 -4.98 1.98
C THR A 107 -10.23 -3.77 1.83
N MET A 108 -11.55 -3.95 1.90
CA MET A 108 -12.47 -2.83 1.81
C MET A 108 -12.26 -1.81 2.93
N ARG A 109 -12.02 -2.25 4.17
CA ARG A 109 -11.68 -1.35 5.30
C ARG A 109 -10.43 -0.52 5.00
N LEU A 110 -9.39 -1.15 4.45
CA LEU A 110 -8.14 -0.48 4.07
C LEU A 110 -8.35 0.48 2.90
N VAL A 111 -9.11 0.08 1.87
CA VAL A 111 -9.44 0.94 0.71
C VAL A 111 -10.24 2.16 1.16
N ARG A 112 -11.28 1.99 1.99
CA ARG A 112 -12.05 3.11 2.55
C ARG A 112 -11.16 4.06 3.34
N ARG A 113 -10.21 3.53 4.11
CA ARG A 113 -9.25 4.34 4.86
C ARG A 113 -8.32 5.12 3.92
N ALA A 114 -7.76 4.46 2.91
CA ALA A 114 -6.91 5.10 1.91
C ALA A 114 -7.63 6.24 1.18
N VAL A 115 -8.87 6.03 0.76
CA VAL A 115 -9.73 7.02 0.09
C VAL A 115 -10.09 8.18 1.03
N GLY A 116 -10.43 7.89 2.28
CA GLY A 116 -10.84 8.91 3.27
C GLY A 116 -9.73 9.90 3.63
N ARG A 117 -8.46 9.44 3.65
CA ARG A 117 -7.27 10.21 4.02
C ARG A 117 -6.41 10.68 2.85
N SER A 118 -6.82 10.38 1.62
CA SER A 118 -6.03 10.75 0.45
C SER A 118 -6.25 12.20 0.07
N ASN A 119 -5.21 13.01 0.21
CA ASN A 119 -5.03 14.21 -0.58
C ASN A 119 -4.55 13.81 -1.99
N HIS A 120 -4.70 14.69 -2.99
CA HIS A 120 -4.27 14.44 -4.37
C HIS A 120 -2.90 13.72 -4.45
N GLY A 121 -2.87 12.58 -5.12
CA GLY A 121 -1.66 11.79 -5.37
C GLY A 121 -1.29 10.76 -4.31
N ARG A 122 -1.83 10.80 -3.08
CA ARG A 122 -1.46 9.85 -2.02
C ARG A 122 -2.21 8.52 -2.04
N LEU A 123 -3.35 8.41 -2.74
CA LEU A 123 -4.18 7.21 -2.74
C LEU A 123 -3.40 5.96 -3.18
N LEU A 124 -2.73 6.00 -4.33
CA LEU A 124 -1.93 4.88 -4.83
C LEU A 124 -0.74 4.57 -3.91
N HIS A 125 -0.16 5.61 -3.30
CA HIS A 125 0.93 5.44 -2.34
C HIS A 125 0.44 4.72 -1.06
N ASN A 126 -0.70 5.12 -0.52
CA ASN A 126 -1.28 4.49 0.67
C ASN A 126 -1.63 3.03 0.43
N LEU A 127 -2.29 2.71 -0.69
CA LEU A 127 -2.60 1.32 -1.05
C LEU A 127 -1.34 0.45 -1.16
N ARG A 128 -0.28 1.00 -1.79
CA ARG A 128 1.02 0.32 -1.86
C ARG A 128 1.62 0.09 -0.47
N ARG A 129 1.60 1.11 0.40
CA ARG A 129 2.13 1.03 1.76
C ARG A 129 1.42 -0.05 2.59
N TYR A 130 0.09 -0.14 2.47
CA TYR A 130 -0.69 -1.17 3.17
C TYR A 130 -0.37 -2.58 2.67
N ALA A 131 -0.20 -2.76 1.36
CA ALA A 131 0.25 -4.03 0.79
C ALA A 131 1.67 -4.41 1.26
N GLN A 132 2.57 -3.44 1.38
CA GLN A 132 3.91 -3.67 1.94
C GLN A 132 3.85 -4.12 3.40
N TRP A 133 2.99 -3.51 4.22
CA TRP A 133 2.82 -3.92 5.61
C TRP A 133 2.23 -5.33 5.73
N ALA A 134 1.24 -5.66 4.89
CA ALA A 134 0.70 -7.03 4.84
C ALA A 134 1.80 -8.06 4.51
N ALA A 135 2.68 -7.77 3.56
CA ALA A 135 3.81 -8.62 3.21
C ALA A 135 4.81 -8.75 4.37
N THR A 136 5.16 -7.65 5.04
CA THR A 136 6.08 -7.64 6.18
C THR A 136 5.55 -8.47 7.36
N MET A 137 4.23 -8.46 7.59
CA MET A 137 3.60 -9.25 8.65
C MET A 137 3.63 -10.77 8.38
N GLN A 138 3.95 -11.16 7.15
CA GLN A 138 4.15 -12.57 6.75
C GLN A 138 5.63 -12.97 6.65
N ASP A 139 6.54 -12.11 7.11
CA ASP A 139 7.98 -12.28 6.90
C ASP A 139 8.35 -12.39 5.39
N ARG A 140 7.62 -11.69 4.53
CA ARG A 140 7.85 -11.66 3.08
C ARG A 140 8.32 -10.29 2.62
N LEU A 141 9.22 -10.26 1.64
CA LEU A 141 9.69 -9.01 1.04
C LEU A 141 8.81 -8.62 -0.14
N PHE A 142 8.19 -7.45 -0.05
CA PHE A 142 7.40 -6.90 -1.16
C PHE A 142 8.29 -6.13 -2.13
N VAL A 143 8.30 -6.55 -3.40
CA VAL A 143 9.11 -5.95 -4.47
C VAL A 143 8.22 -5.45 -5.60
N THR A 144 8.32 -4.17 -5.94
CA THR A 144 7.66 -3.62 -7.14
C THR A 144 8.64 -3.64 -8.32
N VAL A 145 8.14 -4.10 -9.48
CA VAL A 145 8.90 -4.21 -10.71
C VAL A 145 8.15 -3.46 -11.81
N ALA A 146 8.79 -2.46 -12.39
CA ALA A 146 8.32 -1.82 -13.62
C ALA A 146 9.12 -2.35 -14.79
N THR A 147 8.47 -2.78 -15.86
CA THR A 147 9.09 -3.36 -17.06
C THR A 147 8.64 -2.61 -18.31
N ALA A 148 9.48 -2.57 -19.35
CA ALA A 148 9.13 -1.95 -20.63
C ALA A 148 8.06 -2.74 -21.40
N SER A 149 7.96 -4.06 -21.17
CA SER A 149 6.99 -4.96 -21.81
C SER A 149 6.49 -6.00 -20.81
N PRO A 150 5.33 -6.63 -21.05
CA PRO A 150 4.82 -7.68 -20.18
C PRO A 150 5.84 -8.82 -20.00
N MET A 151 5.96 -9.32 -18.78
CA MET A 151 6.77 -10.48 -18.45
C MET A 151 5.95 -11.76 -18.59
N SER A 152 6.55 -12.84 -19.10
CA SER A 152 5.95 -14.17 -19.05
C SER A 152 6.01 -14.75 -17.62
N ASP A 153 5.13 -15.71 -17.32
CA ASP A 153 5.10 -16.38 -16.03
C ASP A 153 6.46 -17.01 -15.66
N ALA A 154 7.14 -17.60 -16.64
CA ALA A 154 8.48 -18.15 -16.45
C ALA A 154 9.52 -17.10 -16.07
N GLN A 155 9.43 -15.90 -16.63
CA GLN A 155 10.31 -14.78 -16.26
C GLN A 155 10.01 -14.26 -14.86
N VAL A 156 8.73 -14.18 -14.50
CA VAL A 156 8.27 -13.78 -13.16
C VAL A 156 8.80 -14.75 -12.10
N GLU A 157 8.65 -16.06 -12.31
CA GLU A 157 9.13 -17.08 -11.36
C GLU A 157 10.66 -17.09 -11.24
N ARG A 158 11.37 -16.93 -12.36
CA ARG A 158 12.82 -16.81 -12.33
C ARG A 158 13.28 -15.58 -11.54
N LEU A 159 12.60 -14.44 -11.73
CA LEU A 159 12.91 -13.22 -10.98
C LEU A 159 12.62 -13.40 -9.49
N ARG A 160 11.49 -14.02 -9.13
CA ARG A 160 11.13 -14.34 -7.75
C ARG A 160 12.21 -15.20 -7.09
N THR A 161 12.65 -16.27 -7.75
CA THR A 161 13.68 -17.17 -7.26
C THR A 161 15.01 -16.44 -7.01
N ILE A 162 15.44 -15.61 -7.95
CA ILE A 162 16.69 -14.83 -7.83
C ILE A 162 16.61 -13.88 -6.62
N LEU A 163 15.49 -13.18 -6.49
CA LEU A 163 15.31 -12.20 -5.40
C LEU A 163 15.17 -12.89 -4.05
N THR A 164 14.43 -14.00 -3.96
CA THR A 164 14.32 -14.81 -2.73
C THR A 164 15.70 -15.28 -2.27
N LYS A 165 16.54 -15.77 -3.21
CA LYS A 165 17.91 -16.16 -2.90
C LYS A 165 18.78 -15.00 -2.44
N ARG A 166 18.61 -13.82 -3.07
CA ARG A 166 19.40 -12.61 -2.75
C ARG A 166 19.05 -12.03 -1.38
N TYR A 167 17.78 -12.03 -1.01
CA TYR A 167 17.29 -11.40 0.22
C TYR A 167 17.09 -12.38 1.39
N GLY A 168 17.17 -13.69 1.14
CA GLY A 168 17.01 -14.73 2.18
C GLY A 168 15.59 -14.85 2.75
N THR A 169 14.60 -14.22 2.10
CA THR A 169 13.20 -14.24 2.51
C THR A 169 12.29 -14.39 1.30
N PRO A 170 11.10 -15.01 1.42
CA PRO A 170 10.15 -15.10 0.33
C PRO A 170 9.79 -13.72 -0.24
N VAL A 171 9.69 -13.62 -1.57
CA VAL A 171 9.49 -12.36 -2.27
C VAL A 171 8.14 -12.33 -2.97
N ASP A 172 7.40 -11.25 -2.77
CA ASP A 172 6.19 -10.93 -3.49
C ASP A 172 6.48 -9.87 -4.56
N LEU A 173 6.15 -10.19 -5.81
CA LEU A 173 6.38 -9.34 -6.96
C LEU A 173 5.10 -8.61 -7.38
N ALA A 174 5.13 -7.28 -7.36
CA ALA A 174 4.13 -6.42 -7.96
C ALA A 174 4.67 -5.90 -9.30
N ILE A 175 4.23 -6.49 -10.40
CA ILE A 175 4.73 -6.17 -11.74
C ILE A 175 3.78 -5.18 -12.42
N SER A 176 4.37 -4.17 -13.07
CA SER A 176 3.64 -3.21 -13.89
C SER A 176 4.42 -2.95 -15.18
N VAL A 177 3.72 -2.67 -16.28
CA VAL A 177 4.32 -2.21 -17.51
C VAL A 177 4.40 -0.69 -17.46
N ASP A 178 5.60 -0.15 -17.71
CA ASP A 178 5.87 1.27 -17.79
C ASP A 178 6.34 1.59 -19.21
N PRO A 179 5.49 2.20 -20.06
CA PRO A 179 5.82 2.51 -21.45
C PRO A 179 6.98 3.54 -21.60
N GLU A 180 7.30 4.27 -20.54
CA GLU A 180 8.41 5.24 -20.56
C GLU A 180 9.78 4.55 -20.43
N LEU A 181 9.81 3.28 -20.04
CA LEU A 181 11.03 2.50 -20.02
C LEU A 181 11.41 2.07 -21.44
N ILE A 182 12.53 2.55 -21.93
CA ILE A 182 13.10 2.20 -23.26
C ILE A 182 13.50 0.71 -23.32
N GLY A 183 13.64 0.03 -22.16
CA GLY A 183 14.00 -1.38 -22.02
C GLY A 183 14.54 -1.69 -20.63
N GLY A 184 14.63 -2.99 -20.32
CA GLY A 184 15.02 -3.47 -18.99
C GLY A 184 13.90 -3.38 -17.97
N PHE A 185 14.28 -3.24 -16.71
CA PHE A 185 13.32 -3.14 -15.60
C PHE A 185 13.86 -2.22 -14.49
N ARG A 186 12.92 -1.62 -13.76
CA ARG A 186 13.20 -0.89 -12.53
C ARG A 186 12.59 -1.65 -11.37
N LEU A 187 13.39 -1.92 -10.33
CA LEU A 187 12.99 -2.72 -9.18
C LEU A 187 13.12 -1.89 -7.91
N ARG A 188 12.13 -2.00 -7.03
CA ARG A 188 12.19 -1.40 -5.70
C ARG A 188 11.79 -2.44 -4.65
N ALA A 189 12.73 -2.73 -3.75
CA ALA A 189 12.55 -3.63 -2.61
C ALA A 189 12.63 -2.82 -1.32
N GLY A 190 11.50 -2.64 -0.63
CA GLY A 190 11.43 -1.80 0.56
C GLY A 190 11.91 -0.37 0.28
N MET A 191 12.96 0.08 0.98
CA MET A 191 13.61 1.38 0.79
C MET A 191 14.66 1.39 -0.33
N THR A 192 15.10 0.22 -0.80
CA THR A 192 16.14 0.08 -1.82
C THR A 192 15.52 0.09 -3.22
N ALA A 193 16.02 0.97 -4.08
CA ALA A 193 15.66 1.01 -5.49
C ALA A 193 16.85 0.52 -6.33
N ILE A 194 16.58 -0.38 -7.27
CA ILE A 194 17.55 -0.85 -8.27
C ILE A 194 16.99 -0.51 -9.65
N ASP A 195 17.67 0.34 -10.37
CA ASP A 195 17.35 0.69 -11.75
C ASP A 195 18.27 -0.08 -12.70
N ALA A 196 17.73 -1.11 -13.34
CA ALA A 196 18.40 -1.92 -14.34
C ALA A 196 17.83 -1.66 -15.76
N SER A 197 17.27 -0.46 -15.98
CA SER A 197 16.79 -0.05 -17.29
C SER A 197 17.95 0.18 -18.27
N LEU A 198 17.65 0.08 -19.57
CA LEU A 198 18.61 0.40 -20.62
C LEU A 198 19.10 1.85 -20.53
N ALA A 199 18.24 2.77 -20.14
CA ALA A 199 18.60 4.17 -19.94
C ALA A 199 19.68 4.35 -18.86
N SER A 200 19.53 3.67 -17.71
CA SER A 200 20.53 3.69 -16.62
C SER A 200 21.88 3.07 -17.07
N ARG A 201 21.84 1.97 -17.83
CA ARG A 201 23.04 1.33 -18.35
C ARG A 201 23.77 2.18 -19.39
N ILE A 202 23.03 2.86 -20.26
CA ILE A 202 23.59 3.79 -21.25
C ILE A 202 24.23 5.00 -20.56
N SER A 203 23.56 5.56 -19.54
CA SER A 203 24.11 6.65 -18.74
C SER A 203 25.42 6.24 -18.06
N ALA A 204 25.44 5.09 -17.38
CA ALA A 204 26.63 4.57 -16.72
C ALA A 204 27.78 4.30 -17.70
N ALA A 205 27.49 3.78 -18.91
CA ALA A 205 28.49 3.58 -19.95
C ALA A 205 29.03 4.92 -20.50
N ARG A 206 28.17 5.91 -20.61
CA ARG A 206 28.56 7.26 -21.07
C ARG A 206 29.47 7.95 -20.05
N ASP A 207 29.14 7.83 -18.75
CA ASP A 207 29.96 8.39 -17.67
C ASP A 207 31.35 7.70 -17.57
N ALA A 208 31.39 6.37 -17.83
CA ALA A 208 32.63 5.60 -17.86
C ALA A 208 33.54 5.90 -19.07
N ILE A 209 32.99 6.44 -20.16
CA ILE A 209 33.78 6.86 -21.35
C ILE A 209 34.27 8.31 -21.19
N ALA A 210 33.58 9.12 -20.37
CA ALA A 210 33.89 10.52 -20.14
C ALA A 210 34.91 10.76 -18.99
N SER A 211 35.24 9.70 -18.24
CA SER A 211 36.26 9.69 -17.16
C SER A 211 37.56 9.07 -17.63
#